data_61e7869b90b72f4123ab2b26998f41fb
#
_entry.id   61e7869b90b72f4123ab2b26998f41fb
#
_cell.length_a   1.000
_cell.length_b   1.000
_cell.length_c   1.000
_cell.angle_alpha   90.00
_cell.angle_beta   90.00
_cell.angle_gamma   90.00
#
_symmetry.space_group_name_H-M   'P 1'
#
loop_
_entity.id
_entity.type
_entity.pdbx_description
1 polymer ?
#
loop_
_entity_poly.entity_id
_entity_poly.type
_entity_poly.pdbx_seq_one_letter_code
_entity_poly.pdbx_strand_id
1 'polypeptide(L)'
;AAVMITALSLAGIYQAIWILPYTVLWPKQVKQINQPDDNSTLSILTSNVYMYNDNYDGLKKLVGQYQPDMMILLESNHDWQDAMSSIHSEYPHRLACPLENLYGMHLYSKLPFKGEQIRYVVEDDVPSMEVQIDINGTQVTVYFLHPKPPSPTENESAAPRDTELAVIGKEMAEHNDPVIVSGDLNDVAWSPSTRRFRKLSKAQDPRIGRGFYNTFHAKYPLVRWPLDHIFHSKDFEMVRVERLPGYGSDHFPLFTQLQLTKKR
;
A
#
# COMPACT_ATOMS: atom_id res chain seq x y z
N ALA A 1 1.37 -42.68 -9.94
CA ALA A 1 1.86 -41.59 -10.81
C ALA A 1 0.68 -40.76 -11.37
N ALA A 2 -0.32 -41.34 -12.08
CA ALA A 2 -1.41 -40.58 -12.70
C ALA A 2 -2.21 -39.71 -11.67
N VAL A 3 -2.66 -40.27 -10.56
CA VAL A 3 -3.42 -39.53 -9.54
C VAL A 3 -2.62 -38.34 -9.00
N MET A 4 -1.33 -38.51 -8.74
CA MET A 4 -0.46 -37.42 -8.26
C MET A 4 -0.30 -36.31 -9.32
N ILE A 5 -0.11 -36.68 -10.58
CA ILE A 5 -0.02 -35.70 -11.67
C ILE A 5 -1.33 -34.90 -11.80
N THR A 6 -2.47 -35.60 -11.75
CA THR A 6 -3.79 -34.94 -11.79
C THR A 6 -3.95 -33.98 -10.61
N ALA A 7 -3.63 -34.38 -9.38
CA ALA A 7 -3.72 -33.53 -8.20
C ALA A 7 -2.82 -32.29 -8.30
N LEU A 8 -1.57 -32.46 -8.74
CA LEU A 8 -0.64 -31.34 -8.96
C LEU A 8 -1.11 -30.41 -10.06
N SER A 9 -1.66 -30.96 -11.14
CA SER A 9 -2.22 -30.14 -12.23
C SER A 9 -3.41 -29.30 -11.76
N LEU A 10 -4.33 -29.90 -11.00
CA LEU A 10 -5.49 -29.18 -10.43
C LEU A 10 -5.04 -28.10 -9.45
N ALA A 11 -4.09 -28.39 -8.57
CA ALA A 11 -3.50 -27.40 -7.68
C ALA A 11 -2.83 -26.25 -8.45
N GLY A 12 -2.07 -26.56 -9.50
CA GLY A 12 -1.45 -25.57 -10.37
C GLY A 12 -2.48 -24.66 -11.07
N ILE A 13 -3.53 -25.26 -11.62
CA ILE A 13 -4.65 -24.51 -12.25
C ILE A 13 -5.34 -23.62 -11.23
N TYR A 14 -5.62 -24.14 -10.03
CA TYR A 14 -6.23 -23.36 -8.96
C TYR A 14 -5.39 -22.13 -8.61
N GLN A 15 -4.08 -22.30 -8.43
CA GLN A 15 -3.18 -21.17 -8.15
C GLN A 15 -3.10 -20.19 -9.35
N ALA A 16 -3.03 -20.72 -10.57
CA ALA A 16 -2.97 -19.90 -11.77
C ALA A 16 -4.19 -18.96 -11.91
N ILE A 17 -5.39 -19.43 -11.57
CA ILE A 17 -6.62 -18.59 -11.61
C ILE A 17 -6.47 -17.31 -10.77
N TRP A 18 -5.78 -17.38 -9.63
CA TRP A 18 -5.61 -16.25 -8.74
C TRP A 18 -4.38 -15.39 -9.04
N ILE A 19 -3.33 -15.99 -9.61
CA ILE A 19 -2.06 -15.32 -9.92
C ILE A 19 -2.09 -14.65 -11.29
N LEU A 20 -2.69 -15.27 -12.31
CA LEU A 20 -2.73 -14.76 -13.68
C LEU A 20 -3.29 -13.33 -13.81
N PRO A 21 -4.29 -12.89 -13.01
CA PRO A 21 -4.74 -11.49 -13.04
C PRO A 21 -3.64 -10.45 -12.80
N TYR A 22 -2.57 -10.80 -12.09
CA TYR A 22 -1.42 -9.94 -11.84
C TYR A 22 -0.32 -10.06 -12.90
N THR A 23 -0.64 -10.55 -14.08
CA THR A 23 0.28 -10.61 -15.23
C THR A 23 -0.18 -9.67 -16.33
N VAL A 24 0.72 -9.33 -17.24
CA VAL A 24 0.41 -8.53 -18.44
C VAL A 24 -0.51 -9.24 -19.45
N LEU A 25 -0.75 -10.54 -19.25
CA LEU A 25 -1.64 -11.34 -20.09
C LEU A 25 -3.12 -11.15 -19.73
N TRP A 26 -3.40 -10.55 -18.58
CA TRP A 26 -4.77 -10.33 -18.10
C TRP A 26 -5.30 -8.95 -18.49
N PRO A 27 -6.61 -8.78 -18.71
CA PRO A 27 -7.20 -7.48 -18.94
C PRO A 27 -6.94 -6.52 -17.78
N LYS A 28 -6.62 -5.26 -18.07
CA LYS A 28 -6.43 -4.22 -17.06
C LYS A 28 -7.74 -3.92 -16.34
N GLN A 29 -7.74 -3.98 -15.01
CA GLN A 29 -8.92 -3.67 -14.20
C GLN A 29 -9.20 -2.17 -14.18
N VAL A 30 -8.16 -1.37 -14.02
CA VAL A 30 -8.23 0.08 -13.92
C VAL A 30 -7.78 0.69 -15.24
N LYS A 31 -8.54 1.65 -15.75
CA LYS A 31 -8.15 2.37 -16.98
C LYS A 31 -6.90 3.21 -16.72
N GLN A 32 -6.06 3.33 -17.74
CA GLN A 32 -4.86 4.15 -17.69
C GLN A 32 -5.08 5.49 -18.38
N ILE A 33 -4.64 6.56 -17.73
CA ILE A 33 -4.60 7.91 -18.28
C ILE A 33 -3.18 8.21 -18.73
N ASN A 34 -3.04 8.66 -19.96
CA ASN A 34 -1.74 9.06 -20.53
C ASN A 34 -1.52 10.60 -20.50
N GLN A 35 -2.58 11.36 -20.33
CA GLN A 35 -2.53 12.82 -20.19
C GLN A 35 -3.31 13.19 -18.93
N PRO A 36 -2.66 13.12 -17.75
CA PRO A 36 -3.31 13.42 -16.50
C PRO A 36 -3.60 14.90 -16.34
N ASP A 37 -4.64 15.22 -15.58
CA ASP A 37 -4.92 16.55 -15.07
C ASP A 37 -4.26 16.69 -13.68
N ASP A 38 -3.22 17.49 -13.60
CA ASP A 38 -2.43 17.65 -12.37
C ASP A 38 -3.27 18.12 -11.17
N ASN A 39 -4.35 18.88 -11.41
CA ASN A 39 -5.22 19.35 -10.33
C ASN A 39 -6.09 18.22 -9.74
N SER A 40 -6.23 17.12 -10.43
CA SER A 40 -7.07 15.98 -10.05
C SER A 40 -6.25 14.71 -9.78
N THR A 41 -4.91 14.81 -9.79
CA THR A 41 -4.01 13.68 -9.49
C THR A 41 -3.58 13.67 -8.02
N LEU A 42 -3.28 12.49 -7.54
CA LEU A 42 -2.62 12.23 -6.26
C LEU A 42 -1.53 11.20 -6.45
N SER A 43 -0.33 11.53 -6.02
CA SER A 43 0.79 10.58 -5.98
C SER A 43 1.12 10.18 -4.54
N ILE A 44 1.27 8.87 -4.32
CA ILE A 44 1.59 8.28 -3.01
C ILE A 44 2.85 7.42 -3.15
N LEU A 45 3.81 7.64 -2.28
CA LEU A 45 4.95 6.78 -2.07
C LEU A 45 4.71 5.95 -0.80
N THR A 46 4.61 4.63 -0.95
CA THR A 46 4.55 3.68 0.17
C THR A 46 5.90 3.02 0.33
N SER A 47 6.47 3.11 1.52
CA SER A 47 7.77 2.51 1.81
C SER A 47 7.79 1.89 3.20
N ASN A 48 7.87 0.57 3.28
CA ASN A 48 8.37 -0.09 4.46
C ASN A 48 9.88 0.19 4.51
N VAL A 49 10.33 0.95 5.50
CA VAL A 49 11.71 1.44 5.58
C VAL A 49 12.63 0.42 6.23
N TYR A 50 12.08 -0.58 6.91
CA TYR A 50 12.78 -1.49 7.78
C TYR A 50 13.54 -0.75 8.90
N MET A 51 13.05 -0.79 10.11
CA MET A 51 13.48 0.03 11.25
C MET A 51 15.01 0.05 11.45
N TYR A 52 15.68 -1.08 11.15
CA TYR A 52 17.14 -1.23 11.30
C TYR A 52 17.94 -0.77 10.07
N ASN A 53 17.29 -0.23 9.04
CA ASN A 53 17.97 0.37 7.89
C ASN A 53 18.28 1.83 8.18
N ASP A 54 19.54 2.22 8.03
CA ASP A 54 20.06 3.55 8.31
C ASP A 54 20.35 4.38 7.03
N ASN A 55 20.01 3.87 5.85
CA ASN A 55 20.21 4.59 4.59
C ASN A 55 19.09 5.63 4.33
N TYR A 56 18.97 6.58 5.24
CA TYR A 56 18.00 7.69 5.16
C TYR A 56 18.17 8.52 3.89
N ASP A 57 19.41 8.77 3.47
CA ASP A 57 19.71 9.57 2.27
C ASP A 57 19.27 8.86 0.99
N GLY A 58 19.28 7.54 0.98
CA GLY A 58 18.73 6.74 -0.11
C GLY A 58 17.25 7.02 -0.34
N LEU A 59 16.46 7.05 0.73
CA LEU A 59 15.04 7.40 0.65
C LEU A 59 14.84 8.86 0.27
N LYS A 60 15.56 9.81 0.90
CA LYS A 60 15.47 11.25 0.56
C LYS A 60 15.77 11.51 -0.91
N LYS A 61 16.74 10.80 -1.48
CA LYS A 61 17.05 10.88 -2.92
C LYS A 61 15.87 10.45 -3.78
N LEU A 62 15.19 9.36 -3.42
CA LEU A 62 13.99 8.91 -4.13
C LEU A 62 12.85 9.93 -3.98
N VAL A 63 12.63 10.46 -2.76
CA VAL A 63 11.65 11.51 -2.52
C VAL A 63 11.94 12.75 -3.38
N GLY A 64 13.18 13.22 -3.42
CA GLY A 64 13.59 14.35 -4.27
C GLY A 64 13.44 14.09 -5.77
N GLN A 65 13.58 12.85 -6.22
CA GLN A 65 13.43 12.47 -7.63
C GLN A 65 11.95 12.33 -8.05
N TYR A 66 11.12 11.73 -7.20
CA TYR A 66 9.73 11.40 -7.53
C TYR A 66 8.71 12.43 -7.04
N GLN A 67 9.10 13.25 -6.06
CA GLN A 67 8.30 14.36 -5.52
C GLN A 67 6.84 13.98 -5.21
N PRO A 68 6.56 12.85 -4.48
CA PRO A 68 5.20 12.43 -4.20
C PRO A 68 4.41 13.51 -3.46
N ASP A 69 3.08 13.53 -3.65
CA ASP A 69 2.20 14.42 -2.89
C ASP A 69 2.06 13.96 -1.45
N MET A 70 2.05 12.64 -1.25
CA MET A 70 2.03 12.00 0.06
C MET A 70 3.04 10.86 0.11
N MET A 71 3.59 10.60 1.27
CA MET A 71 4.37 9.39 1.51
C MET A 71 4.09 8.83 2.89
N ILE A 72 3.99 7.50 2.95
CA ILE A 72 3.89 6.72 4.17
C ILE A 72 5.17 5.91 4.37
N LEU A 73 5.76 6.06 5.54
CA LEU A 73 6.87 5.23 6.00
C LEU A 73 6.34 4.26 7.05
N LEU A 74 6.54 2.98 6.81
CA LEU A 74 6.17 1.87 7.69
C LEU A 74 7.42 1.29 8.33
N GLU A 75 7.31 0.69 9.50
CA GLU A 75 8.43 0.26 10.34
C GLU A 75 9.40 1.41 10.69
N SER A 76 8.87 2.58 10.95
CA SER A 76 9.67 3.78 11.18
C SER A 76 9.62 4.20 12.65
N ASN A 77 10.82 4.34 13.25
CA ASN A 77 11.04 4.69 14.65
C ASN A 77 11.44 6.18 14.81
N HIS A 78 11.92 6.54 15.99
CA HIS A 78 12.37 7.90 16.27
C HIS A 78 13.58 8.30 15.41
N ASP A 79 14.51 7.39 15.10
CA ASP A 79 15.68 7.70 14.25
C ASP A 79 15.23 8.08 12.83
N TRP A 80 14.25 7.36 12.27
CA TRP A 80 13.63 7.70 10.99
C TRP A 80 12.91 9.05 11.06
N GLN A 81 12.18 9.34 12.14
CA GLN A 81 11.54 10.65 12.35
C GLN A 81 12.54 11.79 12.30
N ASP A 82 13.64 11.68 13.03
CA ASP A 82 14.68 12.70 13.12
C ASP A 82 15.41 12.86 11.77
N ALA A 83 15.75 11.76 11.13
CA ALA A 83 16.42 11.76 9.83
C ALA A 83 15.59 12.44 8.73
N MET A 84 14.26 12.32 8.78
CA MET A 84 13.35 12.92 7.81
C MET A 84 12.99 14.39 8.13
N SER A 85 13.52 14.98 9.21
CA SER A 85 13.26 16.38 9.55
C SER A 85 13.64 17.37 8.44
N SER A 86 14.66 17.06 7.64
CA SER A 86 15.12 17.91 6.54
C SER A 86 14.10 18.14 5.43
N ILE A 87 13.08 17.27 5.29
CA ILE A 87 12.05 17.42 4.25
C ILE A 87 10.78 18.10 4.77
N HIS A 88 10.74 18.51 6.04
CA HIS A 88 9.54 19.09 6.66
C HIS A 88 9.04 20.38 5.98
N SER A 89 9.93 21.15 5.36
CA SER A 89 9.53 22.34 4.60
C SER A 89 8.76 22.00 3.34
N GLU A 90 9.08 20.86 2.71
CA GLU A 90 8.40 20.40 1.49
C GLU A 90 7.10 19.62 1.81
N TYR A 91 7.06 18.98 3.00
CA TYR A 91 5.93 18.20 3.51
C TYR A 91 5.45 18.77 4.84
N PRO A 92 4.73 19.91 4.82
CA PRO A 92 4.34 20.61 6.03
C PRO A 92 3.29 19.88 6.87
N HIS A 93 2.49 18.99 6.26
CA HIS A 93 1.44 18.23 6.93
C HIS A 93 1.94 16.83 7.25
N ARG A 94 1.85 16.43 8.53
CA ARG A 94 2.46 15.20 9.02
C ARG A 94 1.60 14.56 10.10
N LEU A 95 1.55 13.23 10.09
CA LEU A 95 1.01 12.43 11.18
C LEU A 95 2.06 11.37 11.54
N ALA A 96 2.46 11.30 12.81
CA ALA A 96 3.57 10.48 13.26
C ALA A 96 3.19 9.58 14.44
N CYS A 97 3.59 8.33 14.36
CA CYS A 97 3.51 7.35 15.43
C CYS A 97 4.82 6.53 15.44
N PRO A 98 5.95 7.11 15.89
CA PRO A 98 7.22 6.39 15.97
C PRO A 98 7.13 5.27 17.02
N LEU A 99 7.49 4.05 16.66
CA LEU A 99 7.51 2.89 17.56
C LEU A 99 8.79 2.08 17.34
N GLU A 100 9.26 1.44 18.40
CA GLU A 100 10.45 0.58 18.37
C GLU A 100 10.10 -0.92 18.24
N ASN A 101 8.90 -1.22 17.72
CA ASN A 101 8.34 -2.57 17.62
C ASN A 101 8.09 -3.04 16.18
N LEU A 102 8.68 -2.39 15.15
CA LEU A 102 8.47 -2.61 13.72
C LEU A 102 7.09 -2.14 13.18
N TYR A 103 6.24 -1.48 14.00
CA TYR A 103 4.93 -1.00 13.56
C TYR A 103 4.79 0.53 13.58
N GLY A 104 5.87 1.25 13.83
CA GLY A 104 5.86 2.71 13.74
C GLY A 104 5.53 3.19 12.33
N MET A 105 4.82 4.32 12.25
CA MET A 105 4.35 4.90 11.00
C MET A 105 4.59 6.41 10.97
N HIS A 106 4.99 6.92 9.81
CA HIS A 106 5.09 8.37 9.56
C HIS A 106 4.47 8.72 8.21
N LEU A 107 3.44 9.53 8.24
CA LEU A 107 2.81 10.10 7.05
C LEU A 107 3.29 11.52 6.85
N TYR A 108 3.73 11.83 5.64
CA TYR A 108 4.16 13.15 5.17
C TYR A 108 3.29 13.56 3.99
N SER A 109 2.82 14.79 3.94
CA SER A 109 1.95 15.29 2.88
C SER A 109 2.25 16.74 2.51
N LYS A 110 2.20 17.03 1.22
CA LYS A 110 2.15 18.40 0.67
C LYS A 110 0.74 18.99 0.80
N LEU A 111 -0.28 18.13 0.82
CA LEU A 111 -1.68 18.51 0.91
C LEU A 111 -2.12 18.63 2.38
N PRO A 112 -2.92 19.65 2.72
CA PRO A 112 -3.46 19.79 4.08
C PRO A 112 -4.47 18.68 4.39
N PHE A 113 -4.45 18.20 5.63
CA PHE A 113 -5.46 17.29 6.13
C PHE A 113 -6.73 18.07 6.54
N LYS A 114 -7.89 17.58 6.11
CA LYS A 114 -9.21 18.04 6.58
C LYS A 114 -9.66 17.29 7.84
N GLY A 115 -9.15 16.08 8.01
CA GLY A 115 -9.28 15.22 9.17
C GLY A 115 -8.12 14.24 9.19
N GLU A 116 -7.69 13.86 10.40
CA GLU A 116 -6.59 12.92 10.60
C GLU A 116 -6.80 12.14 11.89
N GLN A 117 -6.46 10.86 11.88
CA GLN A 117 -6.46 10.05 13.09
C GLN A 117 -5.49 8.87 12.99
N ILE A 118 -4.89 8.53 14.12
CA ILE A 118 -4.20 7.27 14.34
C ILE A 118 -5.20 6.31 15.00
N ARG A 119 -5.30 5.12 14.46
CA ARG A 119 -6.27 4.11 14.88
C ARG A 119 -5.55 2.84 15.29
N TYR A 120 -6.12 2.16 16.27
CA TYR A 120 -5.72 0.82 16.70
C TYR A 120 -6.94 -0.10 16.49
N VAL A 121 -7.04 -0.69 15.29
CA VAL A 121 -8.27 -1.36 14.84
C VAL A 121 -8.48 -2.71 15.53
N VAL A 122 -7.40 -3.44 15.78
CA VAL A 122 -7.45 -4.78 16.36
C VAL A 122 -6.48 -4.93 17.54
N GLU A 123 -5.23 -4.50 17.37
CA GLU A 123 -4.17 -4.64 18.36
C GLU A 123 -3.69 -3.26 18.83
N ASP A 124 -3.49 -3.11 20.14
CA ASP A 124 -3.19 -1.81 20.79
C ASP A 124 -1.80 -1.26 20.45
N ASP A 125 -0.92 -2.09 19.88
CA ASP A 125 0.46 -1.75 19.51
C ASP A 125 0.68 -1.71 17.98
N VAL A 126 -0.39 -1.85 17.19
CA VAL A 126 -0.36 -1.80 15.72
C VAL A 126 -1.22 -0.64 15.22
N PRO A 127 -0.61 0.51 14.96
CA PRO A 127 -1.33 1.66 14.45
C PRO A 127 -1.73 1.48 12.98
N SER A 128 -2.82 2.08 12.60
CA SER A 128 -3.16 2.45 11.23
C SER A 128 -3.45 3.95 11.18
N MET A 129 -3.32 4.57 10.00
CA MET A 129 -3.58 5.99 9.85
C MET A 129 -4.72 6.21 8.87
N GLU A 130 -5.59 7.16 9.20
CA GLU A 130 -6.66 7.63 8.33
C GLU A 130 -6.56 9.13 8.19
N VAL A 131 -6.57 9.62 6.96
CA VAL A 131 -6.59 11.05 6.68
C VAL A 131 -7.61 11.39 5.63
N GLN A 132 -8.13 12.59 5.71
CA GLN A 132 -9.01 13.18 4.70
C GLN A 132 -8.29 14.35 4.05
N ILE A 133 -8.26 14.37 2.72
CA ILE A 133 -7.66 15.43 1.91
C ILE A 133 -8.67 15.95 0.89
N ASP A 134 -8.40 17.11 0.35
CA ASP A 134 -9.16 17.68 -0.76
C ASP A 134 -8.38 17.52 -2.06
N ILE A 135 -9.03 16.96 -3.07
CA ILE A 135 -8.51 16.91 -4.44
C ILE A 135 -9.51 17.64 -5.34
N ASN A 136 -9.16 18.84 -5.76
CA ASN A 136 -9.98 19.64 -6.67
C ASN A 136 -11.45 19.80 -6.19
N GLY A 137 -11.63 20.12 -4.91
CA GLY A 137 -12.94 20.30 -4.28
C GLY A 137 -13.69 19.02 -3.93
N THR A 138 -13.05 17.86 -4.07
CA THR A 138 -13.60 16.57 -3.68
C THR A 138 -12.83 16.01 -2.47
N GLN A 139 -13.54 15.71 -1.40
CA GLN A 139 -12.95 15.04 -0.24
C GLN A 139 -12.59 13.60 -0.59
N VAL A 140 -11.39 13.18 -0.24
CA VAL A 140 -10.85 11.84 -0.44
C VAL A 140 -10.36 11.32 0.90
N THR A 141 -10.77 10.11 1.27
CA THR A 141 -10.26 9.41 2.46
C THR A 141 -9.13 8.46 2.07
N VAL A 142 -8.02 8.53 2.80
CA VAL A 142 -6.87 7.64 2.58
C VAL A 142 -6.54 6.89 3.87
N TYR A 143 -6.55 5.57 3.77
CA TYR A 143 -6.12 4.66 4.85
C TYR A 143 -4.71 4.17 4.57
N PHE A 144 -3.88 4.15 5.61
CA PHE A 144 -2.56 3.53 5.59
C PHE A 144 -2.51 2.44 6.64
N LEU A 145 -2.15 1.22 6.20
CA LEU A 145 -2.24 0.01 7.00
C LEU A 145 -0.89 -0.71 7.05
N HIS A 146 -0.59 -1.28 8.21
CA HIS A 146 0.54 -2.19 8.39
C HIS A 146 0.20 -3.26 9.45
N PRO A 147 -0.72 -4.18 9.17
CA PRO A 147 -1.10 -5.24 10.11
C PRO A 147 0.02 -6.27 10.28
N LYS A 148 0.10 -6.89 11.46
CA LYS A 148 1.11 -7.93 11.77
C LYS A 148 1.03 -9.12 10.83
N PRO A 149 2.19 -9.63 10.33
CA PRO A 149 2.23 -10.87 9.59
C PRO A 149 1.95 -12.09 10.50
N PRO A 150 1.44 -13.20 9.98
CA PRO A 150 1.48 -14.48 10.67
C PRO A 150 2.91 -15.02 10.66
N SER A 151 3.66 -14.70 11.68
CA SER A 151 5.07 -15.07 11.85
C SER A 151 5.28 -15.69 13.24
N PRO A 152 6.09 -16.74 13.38
CA PRO A 152 6.36 -17.34 14.70
C PRO A 152 6.91 -16.35 15.74
N THR A 153 7.49 -15.25 15.29
CA THR A 153 8.09 -14.21 16.14
C THR A 153 7.19 -13.02 16.39
N GLU A 154 6.07 -12.86 15.65
CA GLU A 154 5.23 -11.69 15.70
C GLU A 154 3.77 -12.02 16.04
N ASN A 155 3.16 -12.98 15.34
CA ASN A 155 1.80 -13.40 15.62
C ASN A 155 1.58 -14.86 15.24
N GLU A 156 1.01 -15.66 16.14
CA GLU A 156 0.75 -17.10 15.93
C GLU A 156 -0.25 -17.36 14.80
N SER A 157 -1.08 -16.37 14.45
CA SER A 157 -2.12 -16.54 13.43
C SER A 157 -2.30 -15.29 12.56
N ALA A 158 -2.89 -15.46 11.37
CA ALA A 158 -3.29 -14.38 10.49
C ALA A 158 -4.59 -13.67 10.93
N ALA A 159 -5.24 -14.12 12.01
CA ALA A 159 -6.57 -13.63 12.37
C ALA A 159 -6.63 -12.12 12.69
N PRO A 160 -5.70 -11.49 13.41
CA PRO A 160 -5.70 -10.06 13.62
C PRO A 160 -5.61 -9.27 12.32
N ARG A 161 -4.65 -9.59 11.45
CA ARG A 161 -4.50 -8.99 10.11
C ARG A 161 -5.78 -9.13 9.29
N ASP A 162 -6.32 -10.33 9.22
CA ASP A 162 -7.53 -10.63 8.43
C ASP A 162 -8.76 -9.90 8.97
N THR A 163 -8.80 -9.67 10.30
CA THR A 163 -9.85 -8.90 10.96
C THR A 163 -9.71 -7.41 10.62
N GLU A 164 -8.53 -6.84 10.72
CA GLU A 164 -8.27 -5.44 10.36
C GLU A 164 -8.67 -5.16 8.91
N LEU A 165 -8.20 -6.00 7.98
CA LEU A 165 -8.58 -5.89 6.57
C LEU A 165 -10.09 -6.01 6.36
N ALA A 166 -10.79 -6.85 7.12
CA ALA A 166 -12.24 -6.99 7.01
C ALA A 166 -12.99 -5.76 7.54
N VAL A 167 -12.51 -5.14 8.63
CA VAL A 167 -13.07 -3.90 9.20
C VAL A 167 -12.90 -2.76 8.20
N ILE A 168 -11.66 -2.48 7.79
CA ILE A 168 -11.36 -1.40 6.83
C ILE A 168 -12.07 -1.63 5.49
N GLY A 169 -12.16 -2.89 5.04
CA GLY A 169 -12.88 -3.22 3.80
C GLY A 169 -14.38 -2.92 3.86
N LYS A 170 -15.03 -3.08 5.02
CA LYS A 170 -16.43 -2.70 5.23
C LYS A 170 -16.57 -1.18 5.29
N GLU A 171 -15.73 -0.50 6.08
CA GLU A 171 -15.73 0.95 6.17
C GLU A 171 -15.56 1.58 4.77
N MET A 172 -14.58 1.13 3.99
CA MET A 172 -14.40 1.59 2.61
C MET A 172 -15.66 1.41 1.74
N ALA A 173 -16.40 0.31 1.92
CA ALA A 173 -17.63 0.06 1.16
C ALA A 173 -18.80 0.97 1.55
N GLU A 174 -18.78 1.51 2.77
CA GLU A 174 -19.79 2.40 3.34
C GLU A 174 -19.51 3.88 3.04
N HIS A 175 -18.28 4.22 2.63
CA HIS A 175 -17.95 5.59 2.24
C HIS A 175 -18.70 6.04 0.99
N ASN A 176 -19.25 7.26 1.04
CA ASN A 176 -19.79 7.94 -0.12
C ASN A 176 -18.72 8.67 -0.94
N ASP A 177 -17.63 9.06 -0.29
CA ASP A 177 -16.50 9.75 -0.87
C ASP A 177 -15.49 8.76 -1.46
N PRO A 178 -14.65 9.19 -2.41
CA PRO A 178 -13.54 8.40 -2.93
C PRO A 178 -12.59 7.95 -1.83
N VAL A 179 -12.15 6.68 -1.90
CA VAL A 179 -11.28 6.08 -0.88
C VAL A 179 -10.05 5.46 -1.54
N ILE A 180 -8.91 5.62 -0.89
CA ILE A 180 -7.66 4.94 -1.21
C ILE A 180 -7.21 4.18 0.06
N VAL A 181 -6.67 2.98 -0.13
CA VAL A 181 -6.01 2.19 0.92
C VAL A 181 -4.62 1.84 0.43
N SER A 182 -3.59 2.15 1.20
CA SER A 182 -2.20 1.84 0.89
C SER A 182 -1.44 1.35 2.11
N GLY A 183 -0.41 0.53 1.90
CA GLY A 183 0.45 0.04 2.96
C GLY A 183 1.03 -1.34 2.66
N ASP A 184 1.84 -1.82 3.58
CA ASP A 184 2.29 -3.21 3.62
C ASP A 184 1.22 -4.04 4.35
N LEU A 185 0.50 -4.87 3.61
CA LEU A 185 -0.55 -5.70 4.21
C LEU A 185 -0.03 -7.05 4.73
N ASN A 186 1.28 -7.28 4.63
CA ASN A 186 1.90 -8.53 5.06
C ASN A 186 1.21 -9.77 4.48
N ASP A 187 0.73 -9.63 3.23
CA ASP A 187 0.04 -10.69 2.49
C ASP A 187 0.18 -10.48 0.99
N VAL A 188 0.12 -11.56 0.22
CA VAL A 188 0.22 -11.45 -1.23
C VAL A 188 -1.09 -11.00 -1.87
N ALA A 189 -1.01 -10.33 -3.00
CA ALA A 189 -2.17 -9.74 -3.67
C ALA A 189 -3.27 -10.75 -4.05
N TRP A 190 -2.93 -12.03 -4.20
CA TRP A 190 -3.85 -13.11 -4.57
C TRP A 190 -4.27 -14.00 -3.41
N SER A 191 -3.90 -13.69 -2.18
CA SER A 191 -4.27 -14.46 -0.99
C SER A 191 -5.79 -14.47 -0.74
N PRO A 192 -6.30 -15.42 0.03
CA PRO A 192 -7.70 -15.41 0.45
C PRO A 192 -8.11 -14.13 1.18
N SER A 193 -7.26 -13.60 2.06
CA SER A 193 -7.54 -12.40 2.86
C SER A 193 -7.59 -11.14 2.00
N THR A 194 -6.57 -10.91 1.16
CA THR A 194 -6.56 -9.75 0.24
C THR A 194 -7.73 -9.80 -0.74
N ARG A 195 -8.09 -10.99 -1.25
CA ARG A 195 -9.27 -11.17 -2.10
C ARG A 195 -10.58 -10.88 -1.35
N ARG A 196 -10.67 -11.31 -0.07
CA ARG A 196 -11.83 -11.01 0.79
C ARG A 196 -11.95 -9.51 1.04
N PHE A 197 -10.84 -8.84 1.37
CA PHE A 197 -10.80 -7.38 1.49
C PHE A 197 -11.35 -6.69 0.25
N ARG A 198 -10.81 -7.01 -0.93
CA ARG A 198 -11.26 -6.44 -2.21
C ARG A 198 -12.74 -6.72 -2.50
N LYS A 199 -13.24 -7.90 -2.13
CA LYS A 199 -14.67 -8.24 -2.28
C LYS A 199 -15.55 -7.41 -1.34
N LEU A 200 -15.15 -7.22 -0.10
CA LEU A 200 -15.87 -6.43 0.89
C LEU A 200 -15.87 -4.95 0.53
N SER A 201 -14.71 -4.40 0.25
CA SER A 201 -14.50 -2.97 -0.05
C SER A 201 -14.96 -2.56 -1.46
N LYS A 202 -15.17 -3.51 -2.36
CA LYS A 202 -15.35 -3.28 -3.81
C LYS A 202 -14.16 -2.55 -4.46
N ALA A 203 -13.01 -2.61 -3.81
CA ALA A 203 -11.79 -1.92 -4.24
C ALA A 203 -11.23 -2.47 -5.54
N GLN A 204 -10.68 -1.58 -6.33
CA GLN A 204 -9.91 -1.87 -7.53
C GLN A 204 -8.41 -1.93 -7.18
N ASP A 205 -7.69 -2.79 -7.89
CA ASP A 205 -6.24 -2.93 -7.79
C ASP A 205 -5.61 -2.53 -9.12
N PRO A 206 -4.86 -1.42 -9.19
CA PRO A 206 -4.28 -0.93 -10.44
C PRO A 206 -3.20 -1.84 -11.01
N ARG A 207 -2.68 -2.81 -10.23
CA ARG A 207 -1.69 -3.79 -10.70
C ARG A 207 -2.28 -4.87 -11.59
N ILE A 208 -3.58 -5.14 -11.50
CA ILE A 208 -4.24 -6.16 -12.33
C ILE A 208 -4.11 -5.84 -13.82
N GLY A 209 -3.61 -6.81 -14.57
CA GLY A 209 -3.30 -6.70 -16.00
C GLY A 209 -2.02 -5.92 -16.31
N ARG A 210 -1.15 -5.65 -15.29
CA ARG A 210 0.09 -4.87 -15.47
C ARG A 210 1.34 -5.54 -14.93
N GLY A 211 1.24 -6.28 -13.82
CA GLY A 211 2.39 -6.95 -13.22
C GLY A 211 2.27 -7.12 -11.72
N PHE A 212 3.19 -7.87 -11.16
CA PHE A 212 3.22 -8.19 -9.73
C PHE A 212 3.65 -7.00 -8.87
N TYR A 213 4.60 -6.18 -9.35
CA TYR A 213 5.23 -5.12 -8.58
C TYR A 213 5.74 -5.64 -7.22
N ASN A 214 6.49 -6.75 -7.26
CA ASN A 214 6.99 -7.42 -6.06
C ASN A 214 7.88 -6.48 -5.25
N THR A 215 7.47 -6.14 -4.04
CA THR A 215 8.19 -5.20 -3.17
C THR A 215 9.09 -5.91 -2.17
N PHE A 216 8.72 -7.06 -1.68
CA PHE A 216 9.48 -7.88 -0.74
C PHE A 216 9.97 -9.16 -1.44
N HIS A 217 11.15 -9.70 -1.25
CA HIS A 217 12.28 -9.25 -0.45
C HIS A 217 13.31 -8.59 -1.37
N ALA A 218 13.70 -7.36 -1.09
CA ALA A 218 14.58 -6.59 -1.97
C ALA A 218 15.97 -7.22 -2.17
N LYS A 219 16.50 -7.88 -1.13
CA LYS A 219 17.83 -8.50 -1.15
C LYS A 219 17.89 -9.83 -1.92
N TYR A 220 16.74 -10.50 -2.14
CA TYR A 220 16.69 -11.83 -2.78
C TYR A 220 15.97 -11.78 -4.13
N PRO A 221 16.69 -11.79 -5.26
CA PRO A 221 16.07 -11.58 -6.58
C PRO A 221 15.13 -12.68 -7.02
N LEU A 222 15.26 -13.91 -6.52
CA LEU A 222 14.45 -15.07 -6.90
C LEU A 222 13.25 -15.32 -5.97
N VAL A 223 13.21 -14.66 -4.82
CA VAL A 223 12.15 -14.83 -3.81
C VAL A 223 11.56 -13.46 -3.50
N ARG A 224 10.54 -13.06 -4.28
CA ARG A 224 9.92 -11.75 -4.18
C ARG A 224 8.42 -11.84 -4.21
N TRP A 225 7.76 -11.08 -3.33
CA TRP A 225 6.33 -11.06 -3.15
C TRP A 225 5.78 -9.62 -3.19
N PRO A 226 4.55 -9.39 -3.68
CA PRO A 226 3.90 -8.08 -3.63
C PRO A 226 3.17 -7.91 -2.29
N LEU A 227 3.87 -7.47 -1.24
CA LEU A 227 3.30 -7.25 0.09
C LEU A 227 2.80 -5.83 0.29
N ASP A 228 3.41 -4.85 -0.41
CA ASP A 228 2.94 -3.47 -0.41
C ASP A 228 1.83 -3.29 -1.45
N HIS A 229 0.74 -2.69 -1.02
CA HIS A 229 -0.48 -2.60 -1.80
C HIS A 229 -0.94 -1.17 -1.99
N ILE A 230 -1.70 -0.97 -3.05
CA ILE A 230 -2.54 0.18 -3.30
C ILE A 230 -3.88 -0.32 -3.81
N PHE A 231 -4.95 0.10 -3.16
CA PHE A 231 -6.33 -0.14 -3.57
C PHE A 231 -7.08 1.17 -3.58
N HIS A 232 -8.07 1.29 -4.45
CA HIS A 232 -8.88 2.49 -4.51
C HIS A 232 -10.33 2.18 -4.91
N SER A 233 -11.24 3.10 -4.59
CA SER A 233 -12.61 3.06 -5.08
C SER A 233 -12.66 3.28 -6.59
N LYS A 234 -13.82 3.04 -7.20
CA LYS A 234 -14.02 3.18 -8.66
C LYS A 234 -13.86 4.62 -9.19
N ASP A 235 -13.67 5.57 -8.29
CA ASP A 235 -13.60 7.00 -8.62
C ASP A 235 -12.24 7.43 -9.15
N PHE A 236 -11.27 6.51 -9.19
CA PHE A 236 -9.91 6.79 -9.68
C PHE A 236 -9.58 6.00 -10.94
N GLU A 237 -8.78 6.61 -11.81
CA GLU A 237 -8.07 5.96 -12.90
C GLU A 237 -6.56 6.02 -12.65
N MET A 238 -5.80 5.09 -13.22
CA MET A 238 -4.37 4.95 -12.94
C MET A 238 -3.56 5.78 -13.92
N VAL A 239 -2.69 6.66 -13.39
CA VAL A 239 -1.67 7.36 -14.17
C VAL A 239 -0.40 6.52 -14.21
N ARG A 240 0.14 6.14 -13.04
CA ARG A 240 1.41 5.41 -12.91
C ARG A 240 1.40 4.52 -11.68
N VAL A 241 1.97 3.35 -11.80
CA VAL A 241 2.40 2.51 -10.68
C VAL A 241 3.80 2.00 -10.99
N GLU A 242 4.70 2.08 -10.01
CA GLU A 242 6.10 1.74 -10.19
C GLU A 242 6.72 1.25 -8.89
N ARG A 243 7.42 0.12 -8.97
CA ARG A 243 8.32 -0.31 -7.92
C ARG A 243 9.64 0.42 -8.09
N LEU A 244 10.03 1.23 -7.11
CA LEU A 244 11.25 2.02 -7.14
C LEU A 244 12.49 1.18 -6.81
N PRO A 245 13.70 1.69 -7.06
CA PRO A 245 14.93 1.04 -6.63
C PRO A 245 15.01 0.87 -5.12
N GLY A 246 15.64 -0.23 -4.66
CA GLY A 246 15.94 -0.43 -3.24
C GLY A 246 16.99 0.54 -2.72
N TYR A 247 16.88 0.89 -1.45
CA TYR A 247 17.80 1.82 -0.78
C TYR A 247 18.29 1.29 0.58
N GLY A 248 18.26 -0.02 0.80
CA GLY A 248 18.75 -0.66 2.05
C GLY A 248 17.70 -1.42 2.81
N SER A 249 16.42 -1.04 2.70
CA SER A 249 15.30 -1.81 3.22
C SER A 249 15.22 -3.19 2.57
N ASP A 250 14.57 -4.13 3.22
CA ASP A 250 14.17 -5.40 2.62
C ASP A 250 12.91 -5.27 1.75
N HIS A 251 12.26 -4.10 1.76
CA HIS A 251 11.23 -3.74 0.80
C HIS A 251 11.74 -2.73 -0.24
N PHE A 252 11.19 -2.84 -1.45
CA PHE A 252 11.28 -1.77 -2.45
C PHE A 252 10.11 -0.81 -2.27
N PRO A 253 10.31 0.51 -2.36
CA PRO A 253 9.20 1.45 -2.34
C PRO A 253 8.26 1.27 -3.52
N LEU A 254 6.97 1.48 -3.28
CA LEU A 254 5.93 1.50 -4.31
C LEU A 254 5.45 2.93 -4.53
N PHE A 255 5.67 3.45 -5.73
CA PHE A 255 5.14 4.74 -6.15
C PHE A 255 3.86 4.55 -6.97
N THR A 256 2.81 5.25 -6.62
CA THR A 256 1.53 5.19 -7.31
C THR A 256 0.99 6.60 -7.57
N GLN A 257 0.53 6.85 -8.77
CA GLN A 257 -0.17 8.09 -9.13
C GLN A 257 -1.54 7.72 -9.71
N LEU A 258 -2.57 8.27 -9.09
CA LEU A 258 -3.98 8.07 -9.44
C LEU A 258 -4.59 9.41 -9.84
N GLN A 259 -5.52 9.41 -10.76
CA GLN A 259 -6.33 10.56 -11.08
C GLN A 259 -7.76 10.34 -10.63
N LEU A 260 -8.27 11.28 -9.83
CA LEU A 260 -9.67 11.33 -9.47
C LEU A 260 -10.50 11.65 -10.71
N THR A 261 -11.47 10.81 -11.03
CA THR A 261 -12.39 11.03 -12.14
C THR A 261 -13.70 11.59 -11.62
N LYS A 262 -14.27 12.57 -12.29
CA LYS A 262 -15.59 13.10 -11.91
C LYS A 262 -16.62 11.97 -11.96
N LYS A 263 -17.42 11.84 -10.91
CA LYS A 263 -18.60 10.97 -10.94
C LYS A 263 -19.44 11.37 -12.14
N ARG A 264 -19.69 10.45 -13.07
CA ARG A 264 -20.66 10.62 -14.16
C ARG A 264 -22.07 10.47 -13.64
#